data_c55bfe85d745cde9dffc6dc58582ff74
#
_entry.id   c55bfe85d745cde9dffc6dc58582ff74
#
_cell.length_a   1.000
_cell.length_b   1.000
_cell.length_c   1.000
_cell.angle_alpha   90.00
_cell.angle_beta   90.00
_cell.angle_gamma   90.00
#
_symmetry.space_group_name_H-M   'P 1'
#
loop_
_entity.id
_entity.type
_entity.pdbx_description
1 polymer ?
#
loop_
_entity_poly.entity_id
_entity_poly.type
_entity_poly.pdbx_seq_one_letter_code
_entity_poly.pdbx_strand_id
1 'polypeptide(L)'
;MALPLHDRAMDTDSAELVRLTLLEGGASPQLVASLIPSRPLEEGEQYRFHFDMTKCIGCRSCEVACNEQNGNPADIKWRRVGELEGGVYPHVSRTYLSMGCNHCISADCLKGCPVDAYTKDPITGIVMHSADACIGCQYCVWNCPYSVPQFNPERGVVGKCDMCRERLLDNREPACVNACPENAIQIEIVNKIAWTEDYSLAESPGMPAAGQTISTTRITLPQSSTAATAWLDRVDTGSIALEHAHPSLVVMTTAMQASFGLLCGLALVRNVDAVSLLLLLLVTAAALNVSVFHLGRPAYAWRALKMWRRSWLSREVLCFTLFFGFVAAATLCAWTPLFPWHLSMQRLVSPLAWAAIASGAAGTYASASIYLVKARPSWNMVHTPLDFFLSSALVGIPLLSVLARPALIITELLRRHGLEVARPHFTLYPRLLAITACLWIVNQLVRVARLRVSAIFEHRASFHHLRGEQLWWCVALSWICALQAILFLFAPLHWMALLSLLAATAAVLLNRYLFFVSVVPLSMGLTFIRDRGTHGRAAA
;
A
#
# COMPACT_ATOMS: atom_id res chain seq x y z
N MET A 1 -31.88 25.44 -14.48
CA MET A 1 -32.31 26.80 -14.13
C MET A 1 -31.22 27.40 -13.27
N ALA A 2 -30.27 28.10 -13.90
CA ALA A 2 -29.09 28.66 -13.24
C ALA A 2 -29.47 30.07 -12.72
N LEU A 3 -29.24 30.31 -11.44
CA LEU A 3 -29.37 31.62 -10.83
C LEU A 3 -28.20 32.51 -11.28
N PRO A 4 -28.43 33.75 -11.71
CA PRO A 4 -27.37 34.64 -12.12
C PRO A 4 -26.59 35.11 -10.88
N LEU A 5 -25.27 34.97 -10.93
CA LEU A 5 -24.33 35.62 -10.03
C LEU A 5 -24.45 37.14 -10.25
N HIS A 6 -24.99 37.87 -9.28
CA HIS A 6 -24.94 39.31 -9.23
C HIS A 6 -23.51 39.74 -8.96
N ASP A 7 -22.88 40.37 -9.96
CA ASP A 7 -21.73 41.25 -9.77
C ASP A 7 -22.14 42.39 -8.82
N ARG A 8 -21.86 42.24 -7.53
CA ARG A 8 -21.82 43.39 -6.63
C ARG A 8 -20.42 43.96 -6.73
N ALA A 9 -20.31 45.09 -7.38
CA ALA A 9 -19.18 45.97 -7.21
C ALA A 9 -18.94 46.13 -5.70
N MET A 10 -17.71 45.89 -5.24
CA MET A 10 -17.33 46.16 -3.86
C MET A 10 -17.57 47.63 -3.58
N ASP A 11 -18.53 47.89 -2.71
CA ASP A 11 -18.83 49.22 -2.22
C ASP A 11 -17.60 49.75 -1.48
N THR A 12 -17.10 50.89 -1.90
CA THR A 12 -15.93 51.56 -1.29
C THR A 12 -16.15 51.87 0.18
N ASP A 13 -17.39 51.93 0.64
CA ASP A 13 -17.78 52.14 2.04
C ASP A 13 -17.41 50.99 2.96
N SER A 14 -17.39 49.73 2.47
CA SER A 14 -17.00 48.58 3.31
C SER A 14 -15.50 48.54 3.62
N ALA A 15 -14.66 49.04 2.70
CA ALA A 15 -13.22 49.18 2.93
C ALA A 15 -12.88 50.27 3.95
N GLU A 16 -13.73 51.33 4.01
CA GLU A 16 -13.58 52.42 4.97
C GLU A 16 -14.06 52.00 6.36
N LEU A 17 -15.12 51.19 6.47
CA LEU A 17 -15.57 50.62 7.75
C LEU A 17 -14.52 49.69 8.38
N VAL A 18 -13.84 48.86 7.59
CA VAL A 18 -12.74 48.02 8.07
C VAL A 18 -11.54 48.85 8.53
N ARG A 19 -11.30 49.99 7.89
CA ARG A 19 -10.24 50.94 8.28
C ARG A 19 -10.56 51.69 9.56
N LEU A 20 -11.82 52.05 9.80
CA LEU A 20 -12.27 52.70 11.02
C LEU A 20 -12.24 51.76 12.24
N THR A 21 -12.66 50.51 12.10
CA THR A 21 -12.57 49.52 13.18
C THR A 21 -11.14 49.17 13.59
N LEU A 22 -10.18 49.31 12.68
CA LEU A 22 -8.75 49.12 12.98
C LEU A 22 -8.14 50.37 13.70
N LEU A 23 -8.77 51.55 13.60
CA LEU A 23 -8.28 52.80 14.19
C LEU A 23 -8.90 53.10 15.56
N GLU A 24 -10.09 52.59 15.88
CA GLU A 24 -10.79 52.83 17.16
C GLU A 24 -10.39 51.85 18.28
N GLY A 25 -9.77 50.74 17.97
CA GLY A 25 -9.17 49.85 18.95
C GLY A 25 -7.80 50.35 19.35
N GLY A 26 -7.70 51.18 20.37
CA GLY A 26 -6.44 51.66 20.95
C GLY A 26 -5.56 50.59 21.63
N ALA A 27 -5.54 49.37 21.09
CA ALA A 27 -4.52 48.40 21.34
C ALA A 27 -3.36 48.70 20.37
N SER A 28 -2.23 49.16 20.91
CA SER A 28 -0.95 49.08 20.21
C SER A 28 -0.90 47.74 19.48
N PRO A 29 -0.46 47.69 18.21
CA PRO A 29 -0.31 46.43 17.51
C PRO A 29 0.56 45.53 18.39
N GLN A 30 -0.06 44.62 19.15
CA GLN A 30 0.70 43.54 19.75
C GLN A 30 1.39 42.91 18.57
N LEU A 31 2.71 43.04 18.53
CA LEU A 31 3.52 42.25 17.60
C LEU A 31 3.07 40.81 17.78
N VAL A 32 2.19 40.35 16.90
CA VAL A 32 1.79 38.96 16.86
C VAL A 32 3.09 38.19 16.66
N ALA A 33 3.53 37.48 17.69
CA ALA A 33 4.77 36.76 17.65
C ALA A 33 4.69 35.85 16.40
N SER A 34 5.64 36.00 15.48
CA SER A 34 5.67 35.23 14.27
C SER A 34 5.61 33.75 14.63
N LEU A 35 4.66 33.03 14.05
CA LEU A 35 4.49 31.59 14.26
C LEU A 35 5.45 30.74 13.39
N ILE A 36 6.41 31.39 12.75
CA ILE A 36 7.54 30.81 12.03
C ILE A 36 8.86 31.34 12.60
N PRO A 37 9.94 30.57 12.51
CA PRO A 37 11.26 31.00 12.99
C PRO A 37 11.76 32.25 12.28
N SER A 38 12.28 33.22 13.05
CA SER A 38 12.85 34.47 12.55
C SER A 38 14.34 34.34 12.16
N ARG A 39 15.00 33.24 12.53
CA ARG A 39 16.40 32.98 12.19
C ARG A 39 16.54 31.92 11.09
N PRO A 40 17.62 31.95 10.29
CA PRO A 40 17.91 30.88 9.35
C PRO A 40 18.25 29.55 10.07
N LEU A 41 18.17 28.46 9.30
CA LEU A 41 18.57 27.12 9.78
C LEU A 41 20.11 27.03 9.82
N GLU A 42 20.62 26.38 10.84
CA GLU A 42 22.03 25.99 10.97
C GLU A 42 22.24 24.55 10.46
N GLU A 43 23.50 24.17 10.25
CA GLU A 43 23.84 22.79 9.86
C GLU A 43 23.37 21.79 10.92
N GLY A 44 22.73 20.71 10.48
CA GLY A 44 22.15 19.72 11.40
C GLY A 44 20.73 20.02 11.86
N GLU A 45 20.17 21.16 11.50
CA GLU A 45 18.80 21.54 11.83
C GLU A 45 17.80 21.22 10.71
N GLN A 46 16.50 21.28 11.04
CA GLN A 46 15.39 21.25 10.08
C GLN A 46 14.15 21.94 10.64
N TYR A 47 13.21 22.31 9.76
CA TYR A 47 11.89 22.74 10.18
C TYR A 47 11.04 21.57 10.68
N ARG A 48 10.17 21.86 11.66
CA ARG A 48 9.14 20.95 12.16
C ARG A 48 7.84 21.68 12.45
N PHE A 49 6.74 20.94 12.47
CA PHE A 49 5.52 21.41 13.10
C PHE A 49 5.62 21.26 14.62
N HIS A 50 5.12 22.27 15.34
CA HIS A 50 4.72 22.16 16.72
C HIS A 50 3.19 22.28 16.79
N PHE A 51 2.57 21.31 17.42
CA PHE A 51 1.14 21.30 17.67
C PHE A 51 0.86 21.31 19.17
N ASP A 52 0.14 22.34 19.61
CA ASP A 52 -0.27 22.50 21.00
C ASP A 52 -1.73 22.02 21.16
N MET A 53 -1.87 20.83 21.74
CA MET A 53 -3.18 20.22 21.97
C MET A 53 -4.03 21.00 22.96
N THR A 54 -3.39 21.78 23.86
CA THR A 54 -4.08 22.57 24.90
C THR A 54 -4.85 23.75 24.33
N LYS A 55 -4.41 24.25 23.15
CA LYS A 55 -5.01 25.40 22.46
C LYS A 55 -6.01 25.00 21.39
N CYS A 56 -5.98 23.76 20.90
CA CYS A 56 -6.81 23.36 19.79
C CYS A 56 -8.27 23.20 20.19
N ILE A 57 -9.17 23.95 19.54
CA ILE A 57 -10.62 23.93 19.76
C ILE A 57 -11.38 23.05 18.74
N GLY A 58 -10.69 22.36 17.84
CA GLY A 58 -11.30 21.46 16.86
C GLY A 58 -12.05 22.15 15.71
N CYS A 59 -11.86 23.45 15.47
CA CYS A 59 -12.61 24.24 14.48
C CYS A 59 -12.39 23.81 13.02
N ARG A 60 -11.35 23.03 12.71
CA ARG A 60 -10.98 22.54 11.37
C ARG A 60 -10.60 23.61 10.32
N SER A 61 -10.45 24.88 10.69
CA SER A 61 -10.01 25.94 9.76
C SER A 61 -8.69 25.59 9.08
N CYS A 62 -7.78 24.91 9.77
CA CYS A 62 -6.50 24.45 9.23
C CYS A 62 -6.66 23.39 8.12
N GLU A 63 -7.73 22.58 8.13
CA GLU A 63 -8.04 21.63 7.04
C GLU A 63 -8.48 22.37 5.79
N VAL A 64 -9.42 23.30 5.94
CA VAL A 64 -9.97 24.11 4.83
C VAL A 64 -8.87 24.92 4.17
N ALA A 65 -8.12 25.70 4.97
CA ALA A 65 -7.01 26.51 4.45
C ALA A 65 -5.93 25.69 3.74
N CYS A 66 -5.65 24.48 4.23
CA CYS A 66 -4.73 23.56 3.54
C CYS A 66 -5.28 23.10 2.19
N ASN A 67 -6.58 22.80 2.11
CA ASN A 67 -7.20 22.36 0.85
C ASN A 67 -7.25 23.48 -0.18
N GLU A 68 -7.64 24.69 0.23
CA GLU A 68 -7.64 25.88 -0.65
C GLU A 68 -6.24 26.21 -1.18
N GLN A 69 -5.24 26.25 -0.29
CA GLN A 69 -3.85 26.54 -0.68
C GLN A 69 -3.31 25.55 -1.72
N ASN A 70 -3.71 24.30 -1.66
CA ASN A 70 -3.16 23.23 -2.50
C ASN A 70 -4.11 22.80 -3.62
N GLY A 71 -5.26 23.43 -3.79
CA GLY A 71 -6.26 23.07 -4.80
C GLY A 71 -6.75 21.62 -4.66
N ASN A 72 -6.87 21.12 -3.43
CA ASN A 72 -7.33 19.76 -3.18
C ASN A 72 -8.87 19.70 -3.19
N PRO A 73 -9.48 18.66 -3.77
CA PRO A 73 -10.91 18.40 -3.60
C PRO A 73 -11.26 18.13 -2.12
N ALA A 74 -12.53 18.30 -1.75
CA ALA A 74 -12.98 18.24 -0.36
C ALA A 74 -12.71 16.90 0.35
N ASP A 75 -12.65 15.82 -0.39
CA ASP A 75 -12.40 14.45 0.09
C ASP A 75 -10.90 14.13 0.25
N ILE A 76 -9.99 14.90 -0.37
CA ILE A 76 -8.53 14.74 -0.27
C ILE A 76 -7.96 15.76 0.69
N LYS A 77 -7.67 15.35 1.91
CA LYS A 77 -7.16 16.24 2.96
C LYS A 77 -5.73 15.89 3.34
N TRP A 78 -4.80 16.85 3.15
CA TRP A 78 -3.41 16.68 3.56
C TRP A 78 -3.17 17.04 5.04
N ARG A 79 -4.08 17.80 5.64
CA ARG A 79 -4.18 18.03 7.08
C ARG A 79 -5.55 17.60 7.56
N ARG A 80 -5.62 17.01 8.76
CA ARG A 80 -6.86 16.52 9.35
C ARG A 80 -6.87 16.78 10.85
N VAL A 81 -8.07 16.99 11.39
CA VAL A 81 -8.31 17.14 12.82
C VAL A 81 -9.09 15.91 13.31
N GLY A 82 -8.47 15.15 14.22
CA GLY A 82 -9.09 14.03 14.92
C GLY A 82 -9.52 14.43 16.33
N GLU A 83 -10.37 13.60 16.94
CA GLU A 83 -10.87 13.77 18.29
C GLU A 83 -10.39 12.63 19.18
N LEU A 84 -10.04 12.98 20.43
CA LEU A 84 -9.69 12.05 21.49
C LEU A 84 -10.58 12.34 22.69
N GLU A 85 -11.19 11.32 23.24
CA GLU A 85 -12.00 11.40 24.46
C GLU A 85 -11.46 10.47 25.53
N GLY A 86 -11.61 10.87 26.77
CA GLY A 86 -11.22 10.07 27.91
C GLY A 86 -11.88 10.51 29.21
N GLY A 87 -11.67 9.72 30.25
CA GLY A 87 -12.25 9.93 31.56
C GLY A 87 -13.62 9.26 31.75
N VAL A 88 -14.16 9.44 32.95
CA VAL A 88 -15.47 8.89 33.35
C VAL A 88 -16.29 10.05 33.94
N TYR A 89 -17.56 10.12 33.60
CA TYR A 89 -18.44 11.15 34.15
C TYR A 89 -18.33 11.21 35.68
N PRO A 90 -18.22 12.42 36.30
CA PRO A 90 -18.29 13.75 35.68
C PRO A 90 -16.97 14.31 35.11
N HIS A 91 -15.88 13.57 35.17
CA HIS A 91 -14.55 14.00 34.74
C HIS A 91 -14.22 13.49 33.33
N VAL A 92 -15.00 13.93 32.34
CA VAL A 92 -14.76 13.62 30.93
C VAL A 92 -13.89 14.70 30.32
N SER A 93 -12.89 14.31 29.52
CA SER A 93 -12.06 15.22 28.75
C SER A 93 -12.19 14.93 27.26
N ARG A 94 -12.22 15.97 26.43
CA ARG A 94 -12.15 15.89 24.98
C ARG A 94 -11.04 16.80 24.49
N THR A 95 -10.17 16.27 23.64
CA THR A 95 -9.08 16.99 23.01
C THR A 95 -9.05 16.73 21.52
N TYR A 96 -8.35 17.58 20.78
CA TYR A 96 -8.25 17.48 19.33
C TYR A 96 -6.81 17.32 18.91
N LEU A 97 -6.59 16.58 17.82
CA LEU A 97 -5.28 16.31 17.25
C LEU A 97 -5.27 16.77 15.78
N SER A 98 -4.64 17.92 15.49
CA SER A 98 -4.50 18.45 14.14
C SER A 98 -3.16 18.05 13.54
N MET A 99 -3.17 17.13 12.57
CA MET A 99 -1.95 16.56 12.01
C MET A 99 -1.90 16.65 10.48
N GLY A 100 -0.68 16.87 9.99
CA GLY A 100 -0.32 16.79 8.58
C GLY A 100 0.89 15.88 8.38
N CYS A 101 1.78 16.22 7.42
CA CYS A 101 3.04 15.48 7.26
C CYS A 101 3.99 15.78 8.42
N ASN A 102 4.58 14.74 9.00
CA ASN A 102 5.54 14.88 10.09
C ASN A 102 6.97 15.17 9.62
N HIS A 103 7.23 15.24 8.31
CA HIS A 103 8.55 15.45 7.72
C HIS A 103 9.67 14.65 8.39
N CYS A 104 9.39 13.37 8.66
CA CYS A 104 10.18 12.43 9.46
C CYS A 104 11.67 12.44 9.11
N ILE A 105 12.54 12.20 10.10
CA ILE A 105 13.98 12.05 9.86
C ILE A 105 14.22 10.82 8.98
N SER A 106 13.56 9.71 9.27
CA SER A 106 13.66 8.43 8.54
C SER A 106 12.36 8.13 7.78
N ALA A 107 12.05 8.92 6.74
CA ALA A 107 10.77 8.89 6.02
C ALA A 107 10.58 7.59 5.20
N ASP A 108 9.67 6.71 5.62
CA ASP A 108 9.38 5.44 4.93
C ASP A 108 8.68 5.63 3.58
N CYS A 109 7.91 6.72 3.39
CA CYS A 109 7.34 7.08 2.09
C CYS A 109 8.42 7.33 1.03
N LEU A 110 9.56 7.93 1.42
CA LEU A 110 10.71 8.16 0.56
C LEU A 110 11.44 6.84 0.26
N LYS A 111 11.65 5.98 1.27
CA LYS A 111 12.33 4.69 1.10
C LYS A 111 11.55 3.76 0.18
N GLY A 112 10.23 3.75 0.28
CA GLY A 112 9.37 2.89 -0.52
C GLY A 112 9.21 3.31 -1.98
N CYS A 113 9.40 4.58 -2.33
CA CYS A 113 9.10 5.09 -3.66
C CYS A 113 9.95 4.40 -4.76
N PRO A 114 9.31 3.77 -5.79
CA PRO A 114 10.02 3.06 -6.85
C PRO A 114 10.59 4.00 -7.94
N VAL A 115 10.10 5.25 -8.02
CA VAL A 115 10.39 6.18 -9.13
C VAL A 115 11.15 7.43 -8.70
N ASP A 116 11.52 7.51 -7.42
CA ASP A 116 12.21 8.66 -6.84
C ASP A 116 11.38 9.97 -6.89
N ALA A 117 10.07 9.84 -6.71
CA ALA A 117 9.16 10.99 -6.63
C ALA A 117 9.25 11.73 -5.29
N TYR A 118 9.92 11.16 -4.29
CA TYR A 118 10.14 11.78 -2.99
C TYR A 118 11.57 12.23 -2.83
N THR A 119 11.74 13.48 -2.41
CA THR A 119 13.02 14.05 -2.03
C THR A 119 12.91 14.66 -0.63
N LYS A 120 13.99 14.63 0.12
CA LYS A 120 14.10 15.37 1.39
C LYS A 120 15.08 16.50 1.17
N ASP A 121 14.62 17.74 1.36
CA ASP A 121 15.46 18.91 1.26
C ASP A 121 16.57 18.84 2.33
N PRO A 122 17.84 18.88 1.97
CA PRO A 122 18.93 18.72 2.91
C PRO A 122 19.03 19.88 3.93
N ILE A 123 18.59 21.07 3.54
CA ILE A 123 18.64 22.29 4.36
C ILE A 123 17.42 22.33 5.28
N THR A 124 16.21 22.35 4.71
CA THR A 124 14.98 22.56 5.47
C THR A 124 14.44 21.28 6.12
N GLY A 125 14.92 20.09 5.69
CA GLY A 125 14.41 18.80 6.12
C GLY A 125 13.00 18.47 5.62
N ILE A 126 12.42 19.33 4.78
CA ILE A 126 11.07 19.13 4.23
C ILE A 126 11.09 17.95 3.27
N VAL A 127 10.21 16.99 3.51
CA VAL A 127 9.99 15.88 2.57
C VAL A 127 9.03 16.37 1.49
N MET A 128 9.50 16.46 0.26
CA MET A 128 8.74 16.90 -0.91
C MET A 128 8.29 15.72 -1.76
N HIS A 129 7.27 15.93 -2.57
CA HIS A 129 6.77 14.95 -3.54
C HIS A 129 6.60 15.62 -4.91
N SER A 130 7.15 14.99 -5.95
CA SER A 130 6.99 15.41 -7.35
C SER A 130 5.85 14.64 -8.00
N ALA A 131 4.81 15.36 -8.41
CA ALA A 131 3.70 14.80 -9.19
C ALA A 131 4.15 14.31 -10.58
N ASP A 132 5.16 14.96 -11.19
CA ASP A 132 5.66 14.61 -12.53
C ASP A 132 6.43 13.31 -12.56
N ALA A 133 7.17 13.02 -11.49
CA ALA A 133 7.88 11.75 -11.33
C ALA A 133 6.94 10.61 -10.91
N CYS A 134 5.80 10.93 -10.29
CA CYS A 134 4.89 9.96 -9.70
C CYS A 134 4.15 9.13 -10.77
N ILE A 135 4.09 7.81 -10.55
CA ILE A 135 3.33 6.86 -11.38
C ILE A 135 1.99 6.43 -10.75
N GLY A 136 1.65 6.93 -9.56
CA GLY A 136 0.40 6.62 -8.88
C GLY A 136 0.30 5.20 -8.33
N CYS A 137 1.41 4.54 -7.99
CA CYS A 137 1.43 3.16 -7.47
C CYS A 137 0.93 3.02 -6.03
N GLN A 138 0.68 4.11 -5.32
CA GLN A 138 0.16 4.19 -3.95
C GLN A 138 1.02 3.50 -2.86
N TYR A 139 2.21 2.98 -3.18
CA TYR A 139 3.05 2.29 -2.20
C TYR A 139 3.43 3.19 -1.01
N CYS A 140 3.63 4.49 -1.24
CA CYS A 140 3.87 5.47 -0.17
C CYS A 140 2.68 5.65 0.78
N VAL A 141 1.43 5.43 0.30
CA VAL A 141 0.22 5.44 1.14
C VAL A 141 0.25 4.27 2.12
N TRP A 142 0.73 3.11 1.68
CA TRP A 142 0.85 1.94 2.54
C TRP A 142 2.01 2.02 3.52
N ASN A 143 3.12 2.69 3.15
CA ASN A 143 4.31 2.81 3.98
C ASN A 143 4.19 3.85 5.11
N CYS A 144 3.32 4.87 4.94
CA CYS A 144 3.21 5.93 5.92
C CYS A 144 2.37 5.50 7.13
N PRO A 145 2.94 5.44 8.35
CA PRO A 145 2.19 5.06 9.55
C PRO A 145 1.15 6.13 9.96
N TYR A 146 1.26 7.33 9.42
CA TYR A 146 0.37 8.46 9.72
C TYR A 146 -0.74 8.64 8.67
N SER A 147 -0.79 7.81 7.64
CA SER A 147 -1.77 7.89 6.53
C SER A 147 -1.82 9.25 5.82
N VAL A 148 -0.68 9.95 5.75
CA VAL A 148 -0.59 11.31 5.19
C VAL A 148 -0.66 11.35 3.66
N PRO A 149 0.10 10.53 2.89
CA PRO A 149 0.00 10.55 1.44
C PRO A 149 -1.41 10.13 1.00
N GLN A 150 -2.01 10.90 0.10
CA GLN A 150 -3.36 10.67 -0.43
C GLN A 150 -3.30 10.52 -1.95
N PHE A 151 -3.96 9.51 -2.49
CA PHE A 151 -4.09 9.31 -3.93
C PHE A 151 -5.22 10.17 -4.49
N ASN A 152 -4.93 10.90 -5.56
CA ASN A 152 -5.94 11.64 -6.31
C ASN A 152 -6.25 10.86 -7.61
N PRO A 153 -7.43 10.26 -7.74
CA PRO A 153 -7.78 9.44 -8.90
C PRO A 153 -7.93 10.27 -10.18
N GLU A 154 -8.37 11.51 -10.09
CA GLU A 154 -8.51 12.40 -11.26
C GLU A 154 -7.16 12.76 -11.87
N ARG A 155 -6.15 13.00 -11.04
CA ARG A 155 -4.78 13.34 -11.46
C ARG A 155 -3.91 12.10 -11.69
N GLY A 156 -4.32 10.93 -11.21
CA GLY A 156 -3.55 9.69 -11.24
C GLY A 156 -2.25 9.71 -10.43
N VAL A 157 -2.13 10.59 -9.44
CA VAL A 157 -0.92 10.77 -8.62
C VAL A 157 -1.24 10.85 -7.13
N VAL A 158 -0.24 10.60 -6.30
CA VAL A 158 -0.32 10.85 -4.87
C VAL A 158 0.04 12.32 -4.59
N GLY A 159 -0.57 12.90 -3.56
CA GLY A 159 -0.20 14.20 -3.01
C GLY A 159 -0.01 14.13 -1.49
N LYS A 160 0.71 15.09 -0.92
CA LYS A 160 0.88 15.23 0.53
C LYS A 160 1.35 16.64 0.89
N CYS A 161 1.19 17.00 2.14
CA CYS A 161 1.72 18.24 2.71
C CYS A 161 3.23 18.40 2.47
N ASP A 162 3.63 19.54 1.96
CA ASP A 162 5.01 20.00 1.71
C ASP A 162 5.44 21.13 2.66
N MET A 163 4.69 21.33 3.77
CA MET A 163 4.86 22.43 4.73
C MET A 163 4.62 23.82 4.11
N CYS A 164 3.90 23.91 2.99
CA CYS A 164 3.73 25.13 2.19
C CYS A 164 5.08 25.80 1.90
N ARG A 165 6.04 25.02 1.37
CA ARG A 165 7.44 25.42 1.19
C ARG A 165 7.58 26.79 0.49
N GLU A 166 6.78 27.09 -0.52
CA GLU A 166 6.80 28.35 -1.24
C GLU A 166 6.46 29.53 -0.32
N ARG A 167 5.45 29.36 0.56
CA ARG A 167 5.10 30.39 1.54
C ARG A 167 6.24 30.62 2.55
N LEU A 168 6.88 29.55 3.02
CA LEU A 168 8.03 29.67 3.94
C LEU A 168 9.23 30.37 3.30
N LEU A 169 9.48 30.16 2.00
CA LEU A 169 10.52 30.88 1.27
C LEU A 169 10.23 32.38 1.15
N ASP A 170 8.94 32.76 1.12
CA ASP A 170 8.48 34.15 1.12
C ASP A 170 8.33 34.74 2.54
N ASN A 171 8.85 34.08 3.57
CA ASN A 171 8.65 34.44 4.98
C ASN A 171 7.16 34.56 5.39
N ARG A 172 6.30 33.75 4.75
CA ARG A 172 4.88 33.67 5.09
C ARG A 172 4.58 32.36 5.81
N GLU A 173 3.71 32.41 6.78
CA GLU A 173 3.25 31.21 7.50
C GLU A 173 2.58 30.20 6.55
N PRO A 174 2.76 28.88 6.78
CA PRO A 174 1.95 27.87 6.10
C PRO A 174 0.45 28.16 6.29
N ALA A 175 -0.37 27.85 5.28
CA ALA A 175 -1.79 28.17 5.29
C ALA A 175 -2.52 27.67 6.55
N CYS A 176 -2.17 26.46 7.02
CA CYS A 176 -2.78 25.88 8.22
C CYS A 176 -2.33 26.55 9.53
N VAL A 177 -1.14 27.17 9.56
CA VAL A 177 -0.64 27.97 10.70
C VAL A 177 -1.39 29.29 10.72
N ASN A 178 -1.39 29.99 9.60
CA ASN A 178 -2.04 31.30 9.46
C ASN A 178 -3.55 31.26 9.74
N ALA A 179 -4.23 30.16 9.38
CA ALA A 179 -5.67 30.01 9.58
C ALA A 179 -6.07 29.50 10.98
N CYS A 180 -5.12 29.25 11.89
CA CYS A 180 -5.43 28.75 13.22
C CYS A 180 -5.77 29.90 14.18
N PRO A 181 -7.03 30.04 14.63
CA PRO A 181 -7.44 31.18 15.47
C PRO A 181 -6.75 31.16 16.84
N GLU A 182 -6.42 29.98 17.36
CA GLU A 182 -5.81 29.81 18.68
C GLU A 182 -4.28 29.66 18.63
N ASN A 183 -3.65 29.81 17.47
CA ASN A 183 -2.21 29.60 17.28
C ASN A 183 -1.71 28.24 17.82
N ALA A 184 -2.55 27.23 17.69
CA ALA A 184 -2.24 25.87 18.15
C ALA A 184 -1.23 25.17 17.24
N ILE A 185 -0.96 25.71 16.04
CA ILE A 185 -0.02 25.14 15.06
C ILE A 185 1.08 26.16 14.79
N GLN A 186 2.33 25.77 14.93
CA GLN A 186 3.49 26.62 14.73
C GLN A 186 4.57 25.88 13.94
N ILE A 187 5.53 26.61 13.36
CA ILE A 187 6.75 26.06 12.79
C ILE A 187 7.90 26.37 13.73
N GLU A 188 8.67 25.35 14.05
CA GLU A 188 9.86 25.44 14.89
C GLU A 188 11.08 24.89 14.14
N ILE A 189 12.26 25.20 14.69
CA ILE A 189 13.52 24.58 14.30
C ILE A 189 13.83 23.43 15.27
N VAL A 190 14.34 22.33 14.75
CA VAL A 190 14.80 21.19 15.54
C VAL A 190 16.18 20.73 15.08
N ASN A 191 17.07 20.47 16.03
CA ASN A 191 18.33 19.81 15.77
C ASN A 191 18.09 18.32 15.54
N LYS A 192 18.51 17.79 14.38
CA LYS A 192 18.23 16.41 13.95
C LYS A 192 18.92 15.36 14.85
N ILE A 193 20.13 15.66 15.35
CA ILE A 193 20.90 14.73 16.19
C ILE A 193 20.25 14.62 17.56
N ALA A 194 20.08 15.74 18.25
CA ALA A 194 19.44 15.76 19.57
C ALA A 194 18.02 15.18 19.55
N TRP A 195 17.25 15.45 18.48
CA TRP A 195 15.91 14.88 18.33
C TRP A 195 15.92 13.37 18.07
N THR A 196 16.94 12.84 17.41
CA THR A 196 17.07 11.40 17.21
C THR A 196 17.38 10.66 18.51
N GLU A 197 18.05 11.32 19.45
CA GLU A 197 18.33 10.78 20.77
C GLU A 197 17.10 10.78 21.69
N ASP A 198 16.27 11.86 21.62
CA ASP A 198 15.01 11.97 22.37
C ASP A 198 13.91 12.59 21.52
N TYR A 199 12.99 11.76 21.04
CA TYR A 199 11.78 12.14 20.29
C TYR A 199 10.49 11.92 21.09
N SER A 200 10.56 11.81 22.41
CA SER A 200 9.41 11.57 23.28
C SER A 200 8.30 12.63 23.13
N LEU A 201 8.68 13.87 22.82
CA LEU A 201 7.73 14.95 22.54
C LEU A 201 6.95 14.83 21.22
N ALA A 202 7.25 13.81 20.39
CA ALA A 202 6.44 13.47 19.22
C ALA A 202 5.35 12.45 19.53
N GLU A 203 5.34 11.88 20.72
CA GLU A 203 4.37 10.86 21.12
C GLU A 203 3.10 11.50 21.67
N SER A 204 1.95 10.95 21.32
CA SER A 204 0.64 11.39 21.79
C SER A 204 -0.33 10.23 21.74
N PRO A 205 -1.34 10.20 22.64
CA PRO A 205 -2.49 9.32 22.49
C PRO A 205 -3.07 9.41 21.08
N GLY A 206 -3.46 8.30 20.50
CA GLY A 206 -4.00 8.23 19.14
C GLY A 206 -2.97 8.32 18.00
N MET A 207 -1.70 8.57 18.30
CA MET A 207 -0.61 8.56 17.31
C MET A 207 0.08 7.18 17.23
N PRO A 208 0.57 6.77 16.05
CA PRO A 208 1.53 5.69 15.94
C PRO A 208 2.83 6.04 16.66
N ALA A 209 3.54 5.02 17.17
CA ALA A 209 4.83 5.21 17.84
C ALA A 209 5.81 6.03 16.97
N ALA A 210 6.31 7.13 17.52
CA ALA A 210 7.16 8.09 16.80
C ALA A 210 8.46 7.46 16.30
N GLY A 211 8.99 6.46 17.00
CA GLY A 211 10.23 5.74 16.65
C GLY A 211 10.17 4.94 15.34
N GLN A 212 8.98 4.71 14.75
CA GLN A 212 8.88 3.98 13.48
C GLN A 212 9.57 4.72 12.32
N THR A 213 9.44 6.05 12.27
CA THR A 213 9.99 6.90 11.21
C THR A 213 10.76 8.11 11.76
N ILE A 214 10.88 8.20 13.08
CA ILE A 214 11.39 9.36 13.82
C ILE A 214 10.63 10.62 13.38
N SER A 215 9.34 10.71 13.83
CA SER A 215 8.49 11.88 13.60
C SER A 215 9.15 13.13 14.14
N THR A 216 9.14 14.23 13.39
CA THR A 216 9.71 15.49 13.88
C THR A 216 8.65 16.45 14.44
N THR A 217 7.37 16.15 14.30
CA THR A 217 6.32 16.98 14.88
C THR A 217 6.36 16.92 16.40
N ARG A 218 6.52 18.08 17.04
CA ARG A 218 6.39 18.22 18.49
C ARG A 218 4.92 18.35 18.86
N ILE A 219 4.48 17.67 19.91
CA ILE A 219 3.11 17.72 20.42
C ILE A 219 3.16 18.14 21.89
N THR A 220 2.49 19.26 22.22
CA THR A 220 2.29 19.64 23.62
C THR A 220 0.97 19.07 24.12
N LEU A 221 1.06 18.22 25.14
CA LEU A 221 -0.10 17.56 25.76
C LEU A 221 -0.69 18.44 26.88
N PRO A 222 -1.98 18.28 27.22
CA PRO A 222 -2.59 18.92 28.38
C PRO A 222 -1.91 18.52 29.69
N GLN A 223 -1.56 19.51 30.54
CA GLN A 223 -0.81 19.27 31.78
C GLN A 223 -1.58 18.51 32.87
N SER A 224 -2.89 18.48 32.81
CA SER A 224 -3.73 17.90 33.87
C SER A 224 -3.65 16.38 33.98
N SER A 225 -2.59 15.72 33.38
CA SER A 225 -2.95 14.39 33.08
C SER A 225 -1.89 13.41 32.64
N THR A 226 -0.85 13.21 33.37
CA THR A 226 -0.18 11.90 33.30
C THR A 226 -1.16 10.75 33.60
N ALA A 227 -2.17 10.94 34.44
CA ALA A 227 -3.25 9.96 34.65
C ALA A 227 -4.41 10.14 33.64
N ALA A 228 -4.82 11.34 33.25
CA ALA A 228 -5.96 11.54 32.32
C ALA A 228 -5.59 11.39 30.84
N THR A 229 -4.34 11.65 30.41
CA THR A 229 -3.87 11.35 29.06
C THR A 229 -3.69 9.85 28.83
N ALA A 230 -3.38 9.08 29.86
CA ALA A 230 -3.35 7.62 29.78
C ALA A 230 -4.75 7.01 29.46
N TRP A 231 -5.83 7.77 29.67
CA TRP A 231 -7.21 7.35 29.43
C TRP A 231 -7.82 7.95 28.14
N LEU A 232 -7.11 8.83 27.44
CA LEU A 232 -7.58 9.37 26.17
C LEU A 232 -7.55 8.27 25.11
N ASP A 233 -8.70 7.88 24.61
CA ASP A 233 -8.84 6.91 23.54
C ASP A 233 -9.51 7.58 22.33
N ARG A 234 -9.41 6.91 21.21
CA ARG A 234 -10.00 7.37 19.94
C ARG A 234 -11.51 7.32 20.02
N VAL A 235 -12.18 8.43 19.66
CA VAL A 235 -13.65 8.57 19.70
C VAL A 235 -14.21 7.69 18.64
N ASP A 236 -14.20 6.76 18.21
CA ASP A 236 -14.90 6.09 17.08
C ASP A 236 -14.28 4.74 16.63
N THR A 237 -14.27 3.83 17.59
CA THR A 237 -13.82 2.46 17.32
C THR A 237 -14.85 1.60 16.57
N GLY A 238 -16.09 2.09 16.39
CA GLY A 238 -17.23 1.28 15.95
C GLY A 238 -17.42 1.13 14.43
N SER A 239 -16.83 1.99 13.60
CA SER A 239 -17.11 2.01 12.15
C SER A 239 -15.88 2.28 11.29
N ILE A 240 -14.89 1.39 11.36
CA ILE A 240 -13.72 1.47 10.47
C ILE A 240 -14.16 0.95 9.09
N ALA A 241 -13.98 1.78 8.04
CA ALA A 241 -14.29 1.39 6.69
C ALA A 241 -13.32 0.31 6.17
N LEU A 242 -13.82 -0.58 5.32
CA LEU A 242 -12.98 -1.54 4.60
C LEU A 242 -12.02 -0.81 3.65
N GLU A 243 -10.81 -1.30 3.52
CA GLU A 243 -9.84 -0.79 2.53
C GLU A 243 -10.24 -1.22 1.10
N HIS A 244 -9.69 -0.51 0.12
CA HIS A 244 -9.96 -0.78 -1.29
C HIS A 244 -9.40 -2.16 -1.71
N ALA A 245 -10.16 -2.91 -2.51
CA ALA A 245 -9.83 -4.29 -2.88
C ALA A 245 -8.64 -4.44 -3.83
N HIS A 246 -8.27 -3.41 -4.60
CA HIS A 246 -7.21 -3.44 -5.62
C HIS A 246 -7.30 -4.65 -6.58
N PRO A 247 -8.39 -4.84 -7.35
CA PRO A 247 -8.66 -6.07 -8.09
C PRO A 247 -7.55 -6.45 -9.08
N SER A 248 -6.92 -5.48 -9.72
CA SER A 248 -5.77 -5.73 -10.62
C SER A 248 -4.57 -6.34 -9.88
N LEU A 249 -4.29 -5.94 -8.63
CA LEU A 249 -3.24 -6.54 -7.81
C LEU A 249 -3.62 -7.94 -7.32
N VAL A 250 -4.90 -8.17 -6.98
CA VAL A 250 -5.41 -9.50 -6.63
C VAL A 250 -5.17 -10.48 -7.78
N VAL A 251 -5.55 -10.10 -9.00
CA VAL A 251 -5.38 -10.94 -10.19
C VAL A 251 -3.90 -11.12 -10.53
N MET A 252 -3.13 -10.04 -10.57
CA MET A 252 -1.71 -10.07 -10.93
C MET A 252 -0.90 -10.97 -9.98
N THR A 253 -1.02 -10.75 -8.67
CA THR A 253 -0.26 -11.54 -7.69
C THR A 253 -0.61 -13.02 -7.77
N THR A 254 -1.90 -13.36 -7.95
CA THR A 254 -2.36 -14.74 -8.10
C THR A 254 -1.81 -15.38 -9.39
N ALA A 255 -1.86 -14.68 -10.52
CA ALA A 255 -1.38 -15.18 -11.79
C ALA A 255 0.16 -15.35 -11.83
N MET A 256 0.92 -14.42 -11.24
CA MET A 256 2.38 -14.54 -11.12
C MET A 256 2.78 -15.71 -10.21
N GLN A 257 2.06 -15.89 -9.10
CA GLN A 257 2.25 -17.04 -8.20
C GLN A 257 1.93 -18.37 -8.91
N ALA A 258 0.83 -18.42 -9.67
CA ALA A 258 0.48 -19.58 -10.49
C ALA A 258 1.57 -19.90 -11.53
N SER A 259 2.11 -18.88 -12.21
CA SER A 259 3.19 -19.03 -13.19
C SER A 259 4.48 -19.56 -12.56
N PHE A 260 4.88 -19.02 -11.42
CA PHE A 260 6.05 -19.49 -10.67
C PHE A 260 5.85 -20.93 -10.18
N GLY A 261 4.68 -21.23 -9.59
CA GLY A 261 4.33 -22.57 -9.11
C GLY A 261 4.28 -23.61 -10.24
N LEU A 262 3.75 -23.25 -11.41
CA LEU A 262 3.76 -24.09 -12.60
C LEU A 262 5.19 -24.43 -13.04
N LEU A 263 6.08 -23.44 -13.15
CA LEU A 263 7.46 -23.69 -13.56
C LEU A 263 8.20 -24.59 -12.56
N CYS A 264 8.00 -24.36 -11.26
CA CYS A 264 8.54 -25.27 -10.22
C CYS A 264 8.02 -26.69 -10.40
N GLY A 265 6.73 -26.85 -10.68
CA GLY A 265 6.11 -28.14 -10.97
C GLY A 265 6.73 -28.82 -12.19
N LEU A 266 6.88 -28.12 -13.31
CA LEU A 266 7.52 -28.62 -14.54
C LEU A 266 8.97 -29.07 -14.28
N ALA A 267 9.73 -28.31 -13.51
CA ALA A 267 11.11 -28.67 -13.16
C ALA A 267 11.20 -29.89 -12.25
N LEU A 268 10.31 -30.02 -11.26
CA LEU A 268 10.23 -31.20 -10.37
C LEU A 268 9.91 -32.48 -11.13
N VAL A 269 9.05 -32.38 -12.15
CA VAL A 269 8.71 -33.52 -13.03
C VAL A 269 9.83 -33.82 -14.04
N ARG A 270 10.88 -33.01 -14.07
CA ARG A 270 11.95 -33.04 -15.09
C ARG A 270 11.43 -32.93 -16.52
N ASN A 271 10.34 -32.19 -16.72
CA ASN A 271 9.63 -32.14 -18.00
C ASN A 271 9.33 -30.70 -18.41
N VAL A 272 10.40 -29.95 -18.65
CA VAL A 272 10.29 -28.56 -19.16
C VAL A 272 10.20 -28.66 -20.69
N ASP A 273 9.00 -28.93 -21.20
CA ASP A 273 8.74 -29.09 -22.64
C ASP A 273 8.38 -27.75 -23.32
N ALA A 274 8.54 -27.72 -24.65
CA ALA A 274 8.36 -26.51 -25.46
C ALA A 274 6.93 -25.93 -25.39
N VAL A 275 5.90 -26.80 -25.35
CA VAL A 275 4.50 -26.36 -25.35
C VAL A 275 4.13 -25.77 -23.97
N SER A 276 4.52 -26.47 -22.90
CA SER A 276 4.28 -25.98 -21.54
C SER A 276 4.99 -24.63 -21.26
N LEU A 277 6.21 -24.46 -21.78
CA LEU A 277 6.93 -23.18 -21.70
C LEU A 277 6.22 -22.06 -22.46
N LEU A 278 5.68 -22.33 -23.65
CA LEU A 278 4.91 -21.34 -24.42
C LEU A 278 3.65 -20.92 -23.67
N LEU A 279 2.90 -21.87 -23.12
CA LEU A 279 1.69 -21.57 -22.34
C LEU A 279 2.03 -20.77 -21.07
N LEU A 280 3.12 -21.15 -20.38
CA LEU A 280 3.62 -20.39 -19.23
C LEU A 280 3.99 -18.96 -19.63
N LEU A 281 4.69 -18.79 -20.76
CA LEU A 281 5.06 -17.45 -21.26
C LEU A 281 3.84 -16.57 -21.50
N LEU A 282 2.78 -17.12 -22.10
CA LEU A 282 1.53 -16.39 -22.37
C LEU A 282 0.84 -15.97 -21.06
N VAL A 283 0.74 -16.89 -20.09
CA VAL A 283 0.14 -16.57 -18.77
C VAL A 283 0.95 -15.52 -18.05
N THR A 284 2.28 -15.62 -18.06
CA THR A 284 3.17 -14.64 -17.42
C THR A 284 3.08 -13.26 -18.10
N ALA A 285 3.03 -13.23 -19.43
CA ALA A 285 2.83 -11.99 -20.19
C ALA A 285 1.50 -11.31 -19.82
N ALA A 286 0.41 -12.07 -19.75
CA ALA A 286 -0.90 -11.57 -19.36
C ALA A 286 -0.87 -11.02 -17.91
N ALA A 287 -0.26 -11.73 -16.97
CA ALA A 287 -0.14 -11.32 -15.58
C ALA A 287 0.62 -9.99 -15.43
N LEU A 288 1.76 -9.84 -16.14
CA LEU A 288 2.55 -8.60 -16.14
C LEU A 288 1.77 -7.42 -16.73
N ASN A 289 1.00 -7.64 -17.81
CA ASN A 289 0.16 -6.58 -18.38
C ASN A 289 -0.95 -6.15 -17.41
N VAL A 290 -1.61 -7.08 -16.74
CA VAL A 290 -2.65 -6.76 -15.73
C VAL A 290 -2.07 -5.92 -14.59
N SER A 291 -0.79 -6.11 -14.24
CA SER A 291 -0.14 -5.35 -13.17
C SER A 291 -0.13 -3.84 -13.42
N VAL A 292 -0.11 -3.42 -14.68
CA VAL A 292 -0.02 -1.99 -15.03
C VAL A 292 -1.32 -1.23 -14.73
N PHE A 293 -2.45 -1.92 -14.71
CA PHE A 293 -3.77 -1.29 -14.49
C PHE A 293 -4.04 -0.78 -13.07
N HIS A 294 -3.19 -1.13 -12.08
CA HIS A 294 -3.31 -0.52 -10.75
C HIS A 294 -2.61 0.84 -10.63
N LEU A 295 -1.82 1.22 -11.63
CA LEU A 295 -1.10 2.49 -11.64
C LEU A 295 -2.01 3.63 -12.05
N GLY A 296 -1.92 4.76 -11.37
CA GLY A 296 -2.60 5.98 -11.78
C GLY A 296 -2.10 6.54 -13.12
N ARG A 297 -0.86 6.19 -13.51
CA ARG A 297 -0.23 6.58 -14.78
C ARG A 297 0.45 5.38 -15.45
N PRO A 298 -0.30 4.49 -16.10
CA PRO A 298 0.21 3.25 -16.69
C PRO A 298 1.35 3.42 -17.70
N ALA A 299 1.29 4.46 -18.53
CA ALA A 299 2.31 4.76 -19.55
C ALA A 299 3.73 4.97 -18.96
N TYR A 300 3.83 5.27 -17.68
CA TYR A 300 5.13 5.47 -17.00
C TYR A 300 5.56 4.27 -16.15
N ALA A 301 4.93 3.11 -16.29
CA ALA A 301 5.23 1.89 -15.51
C ALA A 301 6.72 1.50 -15.54
N TRP A 302 7.41 1.69 -16.68
CA TRP A 302 8.84 1.41 -16.86
C TRP A 302 9.75 2.14 -15.86
N ARG A 303 9.31 3.31 -15.33
CA ARG A 303 10.04 4.06 -14.31
C ARG A 303 10.17 3.30 -12.98
N ALA A 304 9.29 2.31 -12.74
CA ALA A 304 9.32 1.52 -11.51
C ALA A 304 10.62 0.73 -11.30
N LEU A 305 11.44 0.54 -12.32
CA LEU A 305 12.77 -0.08 -12.21
C LEU A 305 13.84 0.83 -11.61
N LYS A 306 13.60 2.16 -11.55
CA LYS A 306 14.63 3.16 -11.19
C LYS A 306 15.25 2.92 -9.81
N MET A 307 14.47 2.56 -8.80
CA MET A 307 14.92 2.51 -7.40
C MET A 307 15.07 1.07 -6.87
N TRP A 308 15.52 0.12 -7.70
CA TRP A 308 15.64 -1.30 -7.35
C TRP A 308 16.51 -1.59 -6.11
N ARG A 309 17.50 -0.71 -5.82
CA ARG A 309 18.35 -0.86 -4.63
C ARG A 309 17.61 -0.51 -3.33
N ARG A 310 16.54 0.28 -3.37
CA ARG A 310 15.85 0.81 -2.20
C ARG A 310 14.42 0.28 -2.05
N SER A 311 13.63 0.26 -3.12
CA SER A 311 12.20 -0.08 -3.11
C SER A 311 11.95 -1.56 -3.38
N TRP A 312 11.15 -2.21 -2.53
CA TRP A 312 10.70 -3.59 -2.75
C TRP A 312 9.83 -3.72 -4.00
N LEU A 313 9.02 -2.71 -4.32
CA LEU A 313 8.24 -2.69 -5.56
C LEU A 313 9.15 -2.72 -6.80
N SER A 314 10.25 -1.94 -6.79
CA SER A 314 11.21 -1.98 -7.90
C SER A 314 11.91 -3.34 -8.02
N ARG A 315 12.20 -3.99 -6.89
CA ARG A 315 12.78 -5.35 -6.87
C ARG A 315 11.81 -6.38 -7.42
N GLU A 316 10.52 -6.28 -7.05
CA GLU A 316 9.47 -7.14 -7.60
C GLU A 316 9.41 -7.02 -9.11
N VAL A 317 9.32 -5.79 -9.64
CA VAL A 317 9.28 -5.53 -11.09
C VAL A 317 10.52 -6.07 -11.78
N LEU A 318 11.72 -5.86 -11.22
CA LEU A 318 12.97 -6.39 -11.77
C LEU A 318 12.98 -7.92 -11.81
N CYS A 319 12.66 -8.57 -10.69
CA CYS A 319 12.71 -10.03 -10.59
C CYS A 319 11.69 -10.71 -11.51
N PHE A 320 10.47 -10.16 -11.61
CA PHE A 320 9.45 -10.72 -12.50
C PHE A 320 9.73 -10.41 -13.99
N THR A 321 10.39 -9.29 -14.31
CA THR A 321 10.89 -9.03 -15.67
C THR A 321 11.99 -10.03 -16.05
N LEU A 322 12.91 -10.34 -15.13
CA LEU A 322 13.93 -11.38 -15.35
C LEU A 322 13.31 -12.78 -15.47
N PHE A 323 12.31 -13.08 -14.62
CA PHE A 323 11.54 -14.33 -14.72
C PHE A 323 10.94 -14.48 -16.12
N PHE A 324 10.22 -13.47 -16.60
CA PHE A 324 9.65 -13.46 -17.94
C PHE A 324 10.71 -13.60 -19.03
N GLY A 325 11.82 -12.88 -18.91
CA GLY A 325 12.94 -12.95 -19.86
C GLY A 325 13.57 -14.34 -19.94
N PHE A 326 13.81 -14.98 -18.80
CA PHE A 326 14.35 -16.35 -18.77
C PHE A 326 13.35 -17.38 -19.28
N VAL A 327 12.05 -17.24 -18.98
CA VAL A 327 11.00 -18.09 -19.55
C VAL A 327 10.93 -17.92 -21.06
N ALA A 328 10.98 -16.68 -21.57
CA ALA A 328 10.99 -16.40 -23.00
C ALA A 328 12.21 -17.02 -23.70
N ALA A 329 13.42 -16.83 -23.12
CA ALA A 329 14.65 -17.43 -23.65
C ALA A 329 14.59 -18.97 -23.63
N ALA A 330 14.10 -19.57 -22.55
CA ALA A 330 13.91 -21.03 -22.47
C ALA A 330 12.91 -21.52 -23.51
N THR A 331 11.80 -20.81 -23.71
CA THR A 331 10.82 -21.10 -24.76
C THR A 331 11.47 -21.06 -26.13
N LEU A 332 12.17 -19.96 -26.47
CA LEU A 332 12.88 -19.86 -27.75
C LEU A 332 13.86 -21.01 -27.96
N CYS A 333 14.69 -21.35 -26.97
CA CYS A 333 15.63 -22.47 -27.03
C CYS A 333 14.92 -23.83 -27.21
N ALA A 334 13.76 -24.04 -26.58
CA ALA A 334 12.98 -25.26 -26.70
C ALA A 334 12.38 -25.45 -28.11
N TRP A 335 12.06 -24.34 -28.80
CA TRP A 335 11.50 -24.32 -30.14
C TRP A 335 12.54 -24.28 -31.27
N THR A 336 13.85 -24.18 -30.97
CA THR A 336 14.93 -24.11 -31.97
C THR A 336 14.95 -25.30 -32.96
N PRO A 337 14.55 -26.53 -32.61
CA PRO A 337 14.52 -27.64 -33.58
C PRO A 337 13.54 -27.43 -34.74
N LEU A 338 12.59 -26.49 -34.61
CA LEU A 338 11.62 -26.18 -35.68
C LEU A 338 12.18 -25.18 -36.71
N PHE A 339 13.35 -24.55 -36.44
CA PHE A 339 13.94 -23.59 -37.35
C PHE A 339 15.03 -24.26 -38.22
N PRO A 340 15.13 -23.93 -39.53
CA PRO A 340 16.01 -24.58 -40.49
C PRO A 340 17.50 -24.35 -40.21
N TRP A 341 17.86 -23.59 -39.19
CA TRP A 341 19.26 -23.19 -38.93
C TRP A 341 20.06 -24.23 -38.13
N HIS A 342 19.55 -25.41 -37.89
CA HIS A 342 20.22 -26.57 -37.26
C HIS A 342 20.97 -26.30 -35.94
N LEU A 343 20.74 -25.15 -35.29
CA LEU A 343 21.38 -24.81 -34.03
C LEU A 343 20.51 -25.30 -32.86
N SER A 344 20.79 -26.54 -32.40
CA SER A 344 20.04 -27.03 -31.24
C SER A 344 20.51 -26.35 -29.95
N MET A 345 19.71 -25.43 -29.45
CA MET A 345 19.95 -24.75 -28.15
C MET A 345 19.21 -25.45 -26.99
N GLN A 346 18.68 -26.65 -27.18
CA GLN A 346 17.92 -27.41 -26.17
C GLN A 346 18.68 -27.59 -24.85
N ARG A 347 20.02 -27.67 -24.88
CA ARG A 347 20.85 -27.77 -23.67
C ARG A 347 20.73 -26.59 -22.74
N LEU A 348 20.32 -25.42 -23.27
CA LEU A 348 20.12 -24.19 -22.49
C LEU A 348 18.77 -24.11 -21.80
N VAL A 349 17.79 -24.94 -22.18
CA VAL A 349 16.43 -24.92 -21.60
C VAL A 349 16.47 -25.16 -20.10
N SER A 350 17.19 -26.19 -19.64
CA SER A 350 17.27 -26.50 -18.20
C SER A 350 17.94 -25.38 -17.37
N PRO A 351 19.15 -24.89 -17.70
CA PRO A 351 19.75 -23.79 -16.93
C PRO A 351 18.91 -22.51 -16.96
N LEU A 352 18.26 -22.17 -18.08
CA LEU A 352 17.35 -21.02 -18.17
C LEU A 352 16.08 -21.21 -17.31
N ALA A 353 15.53 -22.42 -17.26
CA ALA A 353 14.40 -22.72 -16.38
C ALA A 353 14.78 -22.58 -14.89
N TRP A 354 15.97 -23.03 -14.48
CA TRP A 354 16.46 -22.83 -13.11
C TRP A 354 16.72 -21.35 -12.80
N ALA A 355 17.27 -20.58 -13.74
CA ALA A 355 17.42 -19.12 -13.59
C ALA A 355 16.06 -18.43 -13.46
N ALA A 356 15.05 -18.88 -14.23
CA ALA A 356 13.67 -18.43 -14.09
C ALA A 356 13.10 -18.78 -12.71
N ILE A 357 13.29 -20.01 -12.21
CA ILE A 357 12.84 -20.39 -10.87
C ILE A 357 13.48 -19.51 -9.80
N ALA A 358 14.78 -19.26 -9.87
CA ALA A 358 15.48 -18.41 -8.92
C ALA A 358 14.93 -16.97 -8.94
N SER A 359 14.76 -16.38 -10.14
CA SER A 359 14.20 -15.04 -10.28
C SER A 359 12.72 -14.97 -9.90
N GLY A 360 11.92 -16.03 -10.17
CA GLY A 360 10.52 -16.14 -9.76
C GLY A 360 10.36 -16.24 -8.24
N ALA A 361 11.23 -17.01 -7.57
CA ALA A 361 11.27 -17.10 -6.12
C ALA A 361 11.63 -15.74 -5.49
N ALA A 362 12.66 -15.06 -6.02
CA ALA A 362 13.04 -13.73 -5.59
C ALA A 362 11.92 -12.70 -5.83
N GLY A 363 11.22 -12.78 -6.97
CA GLY A 363 10.07 -11.95 -7.30
C GLY A 363 8.89 -12.17 -6.35
N THR A 364 8.56 -13.44 -6.05
CA THR A 364 7.50 -13.80 -5.09
C THR A 364 7.84 -13.31 -3.68
N TYR A 365 9.10 -13.42 -3.26
CA TYR A 365 9.56 -12.88 -1.98
C TYR A 365 9.51 -11.35 -1.95
N ALA A 366 9.94 -10.67 -3.03
CA ALA A 366 9.87 -9.22 -3.16
C ALA A 366 8.42 -8.74 -3.13
N SER A 367 7.51 -9.44 -3.84
CA SER A 367 6.08 -9.17 -3.83
C SER A 367 5.47 -9.28 -2.43
N ALA A 368 5.81 -10.33 -1.67
CA ALA A 368 5.40 -10.44 -0.27
C ALA A 368 5.99 -9.31 0.61
N SER A 369 7.25 -8.92 0.35
CA SER A 369 7.96 -7.89 1.12
C SER A 369 7.40 -6.47 0.94
N ILE A 370 6.69 -6.19 -0.17
CA ILE A 370 5.93 -4.94 -0.36
C ILE A 370 4.91 -4.74 0.75
N TYR A 371 4.32 -5.82 1.24
CA TYR A 371 3.27 -5.80 2.27
C TYR A 371 3.84 -5.92 3.71
N LEU A 372 5.14 -6.24 3.87
CA LEU A 372 5.80 -6.28 5.19
C LEU A 372 6.14 -4.86 5.66
N VAL A 373 5.12 -4.02 5.77
CA VAL A 373 5.26 -2.62 6.19
C VAL A 373 4.69 -2.40 7.59
N LYS A 374 5.44 -1.68 8.42
CA LYS A 374 5.05 -1.41 9.82
C LYS A 374 3.71 -0.67 9.92
N ALA A 375 3.39 0.15 8.92
CA ALA A 375 2.14 0.90 8.84
C ALA A 375 0.88 0.04 8.63
N ARG A 376 1.03 -1.24 8.32
CA ARG A 376 -0.05 -2.21 8.11
C ARG A 376 0.20 -3.45 8.97
N PRO A 377 -0.07 -3.43 10.29
CA PRO A 377 0.31 -4.51 11.20
C PRO A 377 -0.19 -5.89 10.79
N SER A 378 -1.44 -6.00 10.28
CA SER A 378 -2.03 -7.28 9.85
C SER A 378 -1.40 -7.86 8.57
N TRP A 379 -0.66 -7.05 7.80
CA TRP A 379 0.17 -7.51 6.69
C TRP A 379 1.60 -7.85 7.13
N ASN A 380 2.14 -7.11 8.12
CA ASN A 380 3.52 -7.25 8.59
C ASN A 380 3.69 -8.46 9.51
N MET A 381 3.39 -9.64 8.98
CA MET A 381 3.45 -10.91 9.70
C MET A 381 4.19 -11.96 8.87
N VAL A 382 4.83 -12.93 9.53
CA VAL A 382 5.48 -14.08 8.86
C VAL A 382 4.51 -14.89 7.99
N HIS A 383 3.22 -14.82 8.29
CA HIS A 383 2.16 -15.48 7.52
C HIS A 383 2.03 -14.94 6.08
N THR A 384 2.43 -13.69 5.83
CA THR A 384 2.34 -13.07 4.50
C THR A 384 3.28 -13.74 3.48
N PRO A 385 4.60 -13.82 3.67
CA PRO A 385 5.45 -14.55 2.72
C PRO A 385 5.11 -16.03 2.62
N LEU A 386 4.73 -16.68 3.72
CA LEU A 386 4.29 -18.08 3.68
C LEU A 386 3.04 -18.26 2.79
N ASP A 387 2.06 -17.35 2.92
CA ASP A 387 0.85 -17.35 2.07
C ASP A 387 1.21 -17.22 0.59
N PHE A 388 2.15 -16.34 0.23
CA PHE A 388 2.55 -16.12 -1.16
C PHE A 388 3.19 -17.37 -1.79
N PHE A 389 4.09 -18.04 -1.08
CA PHE A 389 4.73 -19.28 -1.57
C PHE A 389 3.77 -20.47 -1.59
N LEU A 390 2.95 -20.65 -0.55
CA LEU A 390 1.96 -21.72 -0.49
C LEU A 390 0.87 -21.55 -1.56
N SER A 391 0.44 -20.31 -1.83
CA SER A 391 -0.49 -20.00 -2.92
C SER A 391 0.10 -20.33 -4.29
N SER A 392 1.41 -20.14 -4.49
CA SER A 392 2.09 -20.52 -5.73
C SER A 392 2.00 -22.04 -5.99
N ALA A 393 2.22 -22.84 -4.96
CA ALA A 393 2.10 -24.30 -5.07
C ALA A 393 0.62 -24.74 -5.19
N LEU A 394 -0.28 -24.12 -4.42
CA LEU A 394 -1.71 -24.46 -4.40
C LEU A 394 -2.37 -24.30 -5.77
N VAL A 395 -2.01 -23.28 -6.54
CA VAL A 395 -2.54 -23.06 -7.91
C VAL A 395 -1.66 -23.73 -8.96
N GLY A 396 -0.33 -23.74 -8.77
CA GLY A 396 0.62 -24.32 -9.74
C GLY A 396 0.44 -25.81 -9.97
N ILE A 397 0.13 -26.60 -8.93
CA ILE A 397 -0.04 -28.05 -9.04
C ILE A 397 -1.26 -28.44 -9.90
N PRO A 398 -2.47 -27.91 -9.66
CA PRO A 398 -3.62 -28.16 -10.54
C PRO A 398 -3.41 -27.63 -11.95
N LEU A 399 -2.76 -26.46 -12.10
CA LEU A 399 -2.45 -25.89 -13.41
C LEU A 399 -1.54 -26.81 -14.23
N LEU A 400 -0.51 -27.40 -13.59
CA LEU A 400 0.33 -28.41 -14.22
C LEU A 400 -0.51 -29.60 -14.70
N SER A 401 -1.46 -30.08 -13.90
CA SER A 401 -2.34 -31.20 -14.24
C SER A 401 -3.28 -30.89 -15.41
N VAL A 402 -3.79 -29.66 -15.50
CA VAL A 402 -4.63 -29.19 -16.61
C VAL A 402 -3.83 -29.09 -17.91
N LEU A 403 -2.62 -28.54 -17.84
CA LEU A 403 -1.76 -28.33 -19.02
C LEU A 403 -1.17 -29.65 -19.58
N ALA A 404 -1.14 -30.70 -18.79
CA ALA A 404 -0.62 -32.02 -19.20
C ALA A 404 -1.22 -32.54 -20.52
N ARG A 405 -2.54 -32.42 -20.68
CA ARG A 405 -3.23 -32.94 -21.88
C ARG A 405 -3.05 -32.12 -23.14
N PRO A 406 -3.31 -30.79 -23.12
CA PRO A 406 -3.01 -29.95 -24.27
C PRO A 406 -1.56 -30.12 -24.74
N ALA A 407 -0.60 -30.17 -23.81
CA ALA A 407 0.80 -30.38 -24.12
C ALA A 407 1.04 -31.73 -24.82
N LEU A 408 0.42 -32.81 -24.34
CA LEU A 408 0.51 -34.14 -24.99
C LEU A 408 -0.12 -34.13 -26.38
N ILE A 409 -1.31 -33.59 -26.56
CA ILE A 409 -2.03 -33.53 -27.85
C ILE A 409 -1.23 -32.71 -28.86
N ILE A 410 -0.77 -31.53 -28.48
CA ILE A 410 0.00 -30.64 -29.36
C ILE A 410 1.34 -31.28 -29.71
N THR A 411 2.03 -31.90 -28.76
CA THR A 411 3.29 -32.61 -29.00
C THR A 411 3.09 -33.77 -29.99
N GLU A 412 2.03 -34.56 -29.83
CA GLU A 412 1.74 -35.65 -30.74
C GLU A 412 1.37 -35.16 -32.16
N LEU A 413 0.62 -34.04 -32.24
CA LEU A 413 0.33 -33.42 -33.54
C LEU A 413 1.61 -32.92 -34.23
N LEU A 414 2.50 -32.25 -33.51
CA LEU A 414 3.79 -31.78 -34.04
C LEU A 414 4.66 -32.94 -34.54
N ARG A 415 4.71 -34.05 -33.78
CA ARG A 415 5.46 -35.25 -34.20
C ARG A 415 4.91 -35.89 -35.46
N ARG A 416 3.59 -35.93 -35.65
CA ARG A 416 2.95 -36.40 -36.88
C ARG A 416 3.34 -35.59 -38.11
N HIS A 417 3.67 -34.30 -37.90
CA HIS A 417 4.19 -33.42 -38.96
C HIS A 417 5.73 -33.44 -39.08
N GLY A 418 6.39 -34.48 -38.52
CA GLY A 418 7.83 -34.67 -38.67
C GLY A 418 8.71 -33.83 -37.74
N LEU A 419 8.11 -33.22 -36.73
CA LEU A 419 8.83 -32.37 -35.78
C LEU A 419 9.26 -33.15 -34.54
N GLU A 420 10.57 -33.19 -34.25
CA GLU A 420 11.12 -33.89 -33.08
C GLU A 420 10.89 -33.05 -31.81
N VAL A 421 9.77 -33.26 -31.15
CA VAL A 421 9.45 -32.68 -29.85
C VAL A 421 9.42 -33.78 -28.78
N ALA A 422 10.07 -33.52 -27.64
CA ALA A 422 10.08 -34.46 -26.52
C ALA A 422 8.67 -34.68 -25.96
N ARG A 423 8.33 -35.95 -25.66
CA ARG A 423 7.04 -36.28 -25.05
C ARG A 423 7.01 -35.81 -23.59
N PRO A 424 6.02 -35.00 -23.20
CA PRO A 424 5.85 -34.61 -21.81
C PRO A 424 5.40 -35.81 -20.95
N HIS A 425 6.05 -35.99 -19.80
CA HIS A 425 5.66 -36.98 -18.80
C HIS A 425 5.02 -36.23 -17.63
N PHE A 426 3.72 -36.41 -17.44
CA PHE A 426 3.00 -35.81 -16.34
C PHE A 426 2.55 -36.88 -15.35
N THR A 427 2.93 -36.71 -14.08
CA THR A 427 2.37 -37.44 -12.97
C THR A 427 1.46 -36.50 -12.17
N LEU A 428 0.26 -36.96 -11.87
CA LEU A 428 -0.65 -36.26 -10.97
C LEU A 428 -0.09 -36.32 -9.55
N TYR A 429 0.05 -35.12 -8.90
CA TYR A 429 0.55 -35.03 -7.54
C TYR A 429 -0.57 -34.66 -6.53
N PRO A 430 -1.64 -35.45 -6.38
CA PRO A 430 -2.73 -35.15 -5.48
C PRO A 430 -2.28 -35.07 -4.01
N ARG A 431 -1.30 -35.90 -3.61
CA ARG A 431 -0.74 -35.87 -2.25
C ARG A 431 0.01 -34.58 -1.98
N LEU A 432 0.77 -34.07 -2.95
CA LEU A 432 1.49 -32.80 -2.81
C LEU A 432 0.51 -31.63 -2.71
N LEU A 433 -0.55 -31.63 -3.52
CA LEU A 433 -1.62 -30.65 -3.41
C LEU A 433 -2.31 -30.70 -2.04
N ALA A 434 -2.61 -31.91 -1.54
CA ALA A 434 -3.24 -32.08 -0.24
C ALA A 434 -2.36 -31.51 0.89
N ILE A 435 -1.06 -31.82 0.89
CA ILE A 435 -0.11 -31.27 1.86
C ILE A 435 -0.07 -29.75 1.75
N THR A 436 0.05 -29.21 0.55
CA THR A 436 0.12 -27.74 0.31
C THR A 436 -1.16 -27.04 0.77
N ALA A 437 -2.34 -27.57 0.44
CA ALA A 437 -3.62 -27.00 0.84
C ALA A 437 -3.81 -27.07 2.36
N CYS A 438 -3.42 -28.17 3.02
CA CYS A 438 -3.45 -28.27 4.47
C CYS A 438 -2.52 -27.22 5.12
N LEU A 439 -1.28 -27.09 4.65
CA LEU A 439 -0.34 -26.08 5.16
C LEU A 439 -0.86 -24.65 4.93
N TRP A 440 -1.47 -24.40 3.77
CA TRP A 440 -2.08 -23.10 3.46
C TRP A 440 -3.25 -22.79 4.39
N ILE A 441 -4.19 -23.74 4.61
CA ILE A 441 -5.30 -23.57 5.55
C ILE A 441 -4.80 -23.35 6.97
N VAL A 442 -3.81 -24.14 7.43
CA VAL A 442 -3.19 -23.98 8.75
C VAL A 442 -2.58 -22.58 8.88
N ASN A 443 -1.85 -22.10 7.86
CA ASN A 443 -1.30 -20.75 7.86
C ASN A 443 -2.40 -19.68 8.02
N GLN A 444 -3.55 -19.82 7.34
CA GLN A 444 -4.67 -18.89 7.46
C GLN A 444 -5.33 -18.97 8.85
N LEU A 445 -5.55 -20.16 9.37
CA LEU A 445 -6.12 -20.37 10.72
C LEU A 445 -5.26 -19.73 11.80
N VAL A 446 -3.94 -19.97 11.75
CA VAL A 446 -2.99 -19.38 12.72
C VAL A 446 -2.93 -17.85 12.59
N ARG A 447 -2.97 -17.33 11.36
CA ARG A 447 -3.06 -15.88 11.11
C ARG A 447 -4.32 -15.29 11.75
N VAL A 448 -5.49 -15.86 11.49
CA VAL A 448 -6.77 -15.38 12.04
C VAL A 448 -6.76 -15.47 13.58
N ALA A 449 -6.25 -16.56 14.15
CA ALA A 449 -6.12 -16.73 15.59
C ALA A 449 -5.19 -15.65 16.22
N ARG A 450 -4.05 -15.37 15.58
CA ARG A 450 -3.14 -14.31 16.03
C ARG A 450 -3.78 -12.92 15.99
N LEU A 451 -4.52 -12.60 14.92
CA LEU A 451 -5.26 -11.33 14.83
C LEU A 451 -6.28 -11.19 15.96
N ARG A 452 -6.95 -12.29 16.33
CA ARG A 452 -7.95 -12.30 17.41
C ARG A 452 -7.36 -12.02 18.80
N VAL A 453 -6.20 -12.63 19.10
CA VAL A 453 -5.61 -12.63 20.46
C VAL A 453 -4.62 -11.47 20.67
N SER A 454 -4.26 -10.75 19.59
CA SER A 454 -3.27 -9.68 19.64
C SER A 454 -3.70 -8.52 20.55
N ALA A 455 -2.74 -7.94 21.27
CA ALA A 455 -2.93 -6.69 22.02
C ALA A 455 -3.02 -5.46 21.09
N ILE A 456 -2.54 -5.56 19.84
CA ILE A 456 -2.51 -4.48 18.86
C ILE A 456 -3.93 -4.22 18.36
N PHE A 457 -4.38 -2.97 18.44
CA PHE A 457 -5.73 -2.55 18.04
C PHE A 457 -6.03 -2.90 16.57
N GLU A 458 -5.12 -2.58 15.65
CA GLU A 458 -5.28 -2.79 14.21
C GLU A 458 -5.42 -4.29 13.85
N HIS A 459 -4.78 -5.17 14.61
CA HIS A 459 -4.97 -6.63 14.46
C HIS A 459 -6.39 -7.04 14.83
N ARG A 460 -6.89 -6.60 15.99
CA ARG A 460 -8.24 -6.91 16.44
C ARG A 460 -9.29 -6.31 15.51
N ALA A 461 -9.07 -5.08 15.06
CA ALA A 461 -9.96 -4.43 14.09
C ALA A 461 -9.99 -5.17 12.75
N SER A 462 -8.83 -5.62 12.24
CA SER A 462 -8.77 -6.49 11.05
C SER A 462 -9.49 -7.82 11.26
N PHE A 463 -9.41 -8.42 12.47
CA PHE A 463 -10.18 -9.62 12.82
C PHE A 463 -11.69 -9.35 12.84
N HIS A 464 -12.13 -8.22 13.39
CA HIS A 464 -13.53 -7.82 13.37
C HIS A 464 -14.07 -7.64 11.95
N HIS A 465 -13.28 -7.06 11.03
CA HIS A 465 -13.62 -7.01 9.61
C HIS A 465 -13.84 -8.42 9.04
N LEU A 466 -12.88 -9.34 9.26
CA LEU A 466 -12.99 -10.73 8.76
C LEU A 466 -14.20 -11.48 9.35
N ARG A 467 -14.62 -11.15 10.59
CA ARG A 467 -15.79 -11.74 11.23
C ARG A 467 -17.12 -11.11 10.79
N GLY A 468 -17.09 -9.95 10.14
CA GLY A 468 -18.28 -9.27 9.60
C GLY A 468 -19.05 -10.20 8.65
N GLU A 469 -20.39 -10.09 8.63
CA GLU A 469 -21.28 -11.04 7.95
C GLU A 469 -20.88 -11.34 6.49
N GLN A 470 -20.51 -10.31 5.73
CA GLN A 470 -20.11 -10.47 4.32
C GLN A 470 -18.74 -11.13 4.14
N LEU A 471 -17.74 -10.73 4.94
CA LEU A 471 -16.37 -11.23 4.77
C LEU A 471 -16.17 -12.62 5.36
N TRP A 472 -16.91 -12.98 6.40
CA TRP A 472 -16.84 -14.33 6.98
C TRP A 472 -17.20 -15.43 5.97
N TRP A 473 -18.23 -15.21 5.17
CA TRP A 473 -18.58 -16.14 4.09
C TRP A 473 -17.45 -16.28 3.06
N CYS A 474 -16.77 -15.19 2.73
CA CYS A 474 -15.60 -15.25 1.85
C CYS A 474 -14.45 -16.07 2.46
N VAL A 475 -14.22 -15.95 3.78
CA VAL A 475 -13.24 -16.77 4.52
C VAL A 475 -13.62 -18.26 4.43
N ALA A 476 -14.85 -18.61 4.81
CA ALA A 476 -15.32 -19.99 4.76
C ALA A 476 -15.27 -20.56 3.34
N LEU A 477 -15.72 -19.79 2.34
CA LEU A 477 -15.70 -20.21 0.94
C LEU A 477 -14.27 -20.43 0.43
N SER A 478 -13.29 -19.59 0.82
CA SER A 478 -11.90 -19.79 0.42
C SER A 478 -11.34 -21.14 0.92
N TRP A 479 -11.65 -21.54 2.15
CA TRP A 479 -11.24 -22.82 2.72
C TRP A 479 -11.95 -24.01 2.07
N ILE A 480 -13.28 -23.87 1.84
CA ILE A 480 -14.06 -24.89 1.13
C ILE A 480 -13.49 -25.11 -0.28
N CYS A 481 -13.19 -24.04 -1.01
CA CYS A 481 -12.59 -24.15 -2.33
C CYS A 481 -11.22 -24.84 -2.30
N ALA A 482 -10.37 -24.54 -1.30
CA ALA A 482 -9.09 -25.23 -1.15
C ALA A 482 -9.25 -26.72 -0.88
N LEU A 483 -10.22 -27.14 -0.06
CA LEU A 483 -10.55 -28.54 0.18
C LEU A 483 -11.14 -29.22 -1.07
N GLN A 484 -12.04 -28.54 -1.80
CA GLN A 484 -12.58 -29.06 -3.07
C GLN A 484 -11.51 -29.26 -4.12
N ALA A 485 -10.49 -28.39 -4.18
CA ALA A 485 -9.38 -28.56 -5.10
C ALA A 485 -8.65 -29.90 -4.89
N ILE A 486 -8.49 -30.33 -3.63
CA ILE A 486 -7.92 -31.64 -3.28
C ILE A 486 -8.83 -32.77 -3.79
N LEU A 487 -10.13 -32.71 -3.42
CA LEU A 487 -11.10 -33.76 -3.78
C LEU A 487 -11.17 -33.97 -5.29
N PHE A 488 -11.19 -32.89 -6.07
CA PHE A 488 -11.23 -32.96 -7.53
C PHE A 488 -9.96 -33.58 -8.13
N LEU A 489 -8.79 -33.32 -7.53
CA LEU A 489 -7.55 -33.89 -8.07
C LEU A 489 -7.37 -35.39 -7.78
N PHE A 490 -8.01 -35.91 -6.72
CA PHE A 490 -8.04 -37.36 -6.44
C PHE A 490 -9.03 -38.13 -7.33
N ALA A 491 -9.97 -37.43 -7.98
CA ALA A 491 -10.94 -38.08 -8.84
C ALA A 491 -10.29 -38.58 -10.15
N PRO A 492 -10.68 -39.76 -10.67
CA PRO A 492 -10.04 -40.38 -11.84
C PRO A 492 -10.39 -39.68 -13.17
N LEU A 493 -11.35 -38.79 -13.18
CA LEU A 493 -11.83 -38.09 -14.38
C LEU A 493 -10.97 -36.86 -14.69
N HIS A 494 -10.48 -36.79 -15.90
CA HIS A 494 -9.52 -35.75 -16.30
C HIS A 494 -10.04 -34.32 -16.31
N TRP A 495 -11.35 -34.08 -16.51
CA TRP A 495 -11.97 -32.78 -16.39
C TRP A 495 -12.02 -32.28 -14.93
N MET A 496 -11.85 -33.17 -13.96
CA MET A 496 -11.73 -32.83 -12.54
C MET A 496 -10.47 -32.03 -12.24
N ALA A 497 -9.39 -32.19 -13.03
CA ALA A 497 -8.22 -31.31 -12.90
C ALA A 497 -8.55 -29.84 -13.18
N LEU A 498 -9.44 -29.57 -14.13
CA LEU A 498 -9.92 -28.20 -14.40
C LEU A 498 -10.73 -27.67 -13.22
N LEU A 499 -11.63 -28.48 -12.64
CA LEU A 499 -12.36 -28.09 -11.44
C LEU A 499 -11.44 -27.85 -10.24
N SER A 500 -10.39 -28.70 -10.10
CA SER A 500 -9.35 -28.51 -9.08
C SER A 500 -8.64 -27.15 -9.26
N LEU A 501 -8.26 -26.81 -10.50
CA LEU A 501 -7.64 -25.52 -10.81
C LEU A 501 -8.58 -24.33 -10.50
N LEU A 502 -9.84 -24.43 -10.92
CA LEU A 502 -10.82 -23.39 -10.67
C LEU A 502 -11.06 -23.17 -9.16
N ALA A 503 -11.18 -24.27 -8.41
CA ALA A 503 -11.36 -24.24 -6.97
C ALA A 503 -10.11 -23.66 -6.26
N ALA A 504 -8.90 -24.10 -6.61
CA ALA A 504 -7.65 -23.57 -6.04
C ALA A 504 -7.48 -22.07 -6.36
N THR A 505 -7.77 -21.68 -7.61
CA THR A 505 -7.70 -20.27 -8.02
C THR A 505 -8.71 -19.42 -7.26
N ALA A 506 -9.95 -19.90 -7.12
CA ALA A 506 -10.98 -19.20 -6.32
C ALA A 506 -10.56 -19.05 -4.86
N ALA A 507 -9.98 -20.11 -4.25
CA ALA A 507 -9.48 -20.06 -2.88
C ALA A 507 -8.43 -18.92 -2.70
N VAL A 508 -7.45 -18.87 -3.61
CA VAL A 508 -6.38 -17.87 -3.54
C VAL A 508 -6.89 -16.46 -3.86
N LEU A 509 -7.75 -16.28 -4.85
CA LEU A 509 -8.35 -14.98 -5.18
C LEU A 509 -9.17 -14.42 -4.02
N LEU A 510 -10.04 -15.25 -3.40
CA LEU A 510 -10.83 -14.85 -2.24
C LEU A 510 -9.93 -14.47 -1.06
N ASN A 511 -8.91 -15.29 -0.77
CA ASN A 511 -7.97 -14.98 0.30
C ASN A 511 -7.18 -13.69 0.02
N ARG A 512 -6.78 -13.46 -1.23
CA ARG A 512 -6.07 -12.23 -1.63
C ARG A 512 -6.97 -11.00 -1.54
N TYR A 513 -8.23 -11.13 -1.94
CA TYR A 513 -9.24 -10.10 -1.73
C TYR A 513 -9.39 -9.75 -0.24
N LEU A 514 -9.58 -10.77 0.61
CA LEU A 514 -9.67 -10.60 2.06
C LEU A 514 -8.42 -9.94 2.65
N PHE A 515 -7.24 -10.30 2.15
CA PHE A 515 -5.97 -9.71 2.56
C PHE A 515 -5.94 -8.19 2.35
N PHE A 516 -6.46 -7.69 1.22
CA PHE A 516 -6.51 -6.25 0.95
C PHE A 516 -7.61 -5.55 1.73
N VAL A 517 -8.84 -6.06 1.72
CA VAL A 517 -10.00 -5.31 2.27
C VAL A 517 -10.06 -5.32 3.80
N SER A 518 -9.50 -6.33 4.46
CA SER A 518 -9.60 -6.46 5.92
C SER A 518 -8.51 -5.71 6.69
N VAL A 519 -7.51 -5.16 6.01
CA VAL A 519 -6.40 -4.47 6.67
C VAL A 519 -6.85 -3.16 7.30
N VAL A 520 -6.47 -2.95 8.55
CA VAL A 520 -6.62 -1.66 9.22
C VAL A 520 -5.24 -1.02 9.34
N PRO A 521 -5.03 0.16 8.72
CA PRO A 521 -3.77 0.87 8.77
C PRO A 521 -3.52 1.54 10.12
N LEU A 522 -2.27 1.69 10.51
CA LEU A 522 -1.90 2.72 11.47
C LEU A 522 -2.29 4.09 10.90
N SER A 523 -2.81 4.97 11.73
CA SER A 523 -3.14 6.34 11.34
C SER A 523 -3.12 7.27 12.54
N MET A 524 -3.14 8.58 12.28
CA MET A 524 -3.21 9.63 13.30
C MET A 524 -4.66 9.80 13.81
N GLY A 525 -5.19 8.78 14.45
CA GLY A 525 -6.59 8.73 14.91
C GLY A 525 -7.54 8.10 13.87
N LEU A 526 -8.69 7.60 14.34
CA LEU A 526 -9.66 6.85 13.51
C LEU A 526 -10.43 7.74 12.55
N THR A 527 -10.63 9.00 12.87
CA THR A 527 -11.22 10.01 11.99
C THR A 527 -10.48 10.13 10.65
N PHE A 528 -9.17 9.83 10.61
CA PHE A 528 -8.40 9.78 9.36
C PHE A 528 -8.76 8.58 8.47
N ILE A 529 -9.37 7.55 9.04
CA ILE A 529 -9.78 6.32 8.33
C ILE A 529 -11.25 6.41 7.89
N ARG A 530 -12.10 7.05 8.69
CA ARG A 530 -13.56 7.12 8.49
C ARG A 530 -13.97 7.83 7.20
N ASP A 531 -13.34 8.95 6.88
CA ASP A 531 -13.67 9.75 5.68
C ASP A 531 -13.46 9.03 4.34
N ARG A 532 -12.67 7.93 4.32
CA ARG A 532 -12.46 7.15 3.10
C ARG A 532 -13.68 6.33 2.67
N GLY A 533 -14.60 6.03 3.60
CA GLY A 533 -15.74 5.14 3.34
C GLY A 533 -17.01 5.81 2.85
N THR A 534 -17.20 7.10 3.11
CA THR A 534 -18.47 7.80 2.81
C THR A 534 -18.56 8.33 1.39
N HIS A 535 -17.44 8.56 0.70
CA HIS A 535 -17.43 9.11 -0.66
C HIS A 535 -17.21 8.09 -1.78
N GLY A 536 -16.77 6.86 -1.46
CA GLY A 536 -16.60 5.78 -2.45
C GLY A 536 -17.91 5.19 -2.99
N ARG A 537 -19.09 5.57 -2.46
CA ARG A 537 -20.39 5.10 -2.94
C ARG A 537 -21.03 5.99 -4.03
N ALA A 538 -20.45 7.13 -4.35
CA ALA A 538 -20.99 8.03 -5.37
C ALA A 538 -20.32 7.88 -6.76
N ALA A 539 -19.36 6.98 -6.92
CA ALA A 539 -18.63 6.75 -8.17
C ALA A 539 -18.44 5.24 -8.43
N ALA A 540 -19.53 4.46 -8.38
CA ALA A 540 -19.59 3.09 -8.90
C ALA A 540 -20.71 3.01 -9.93
#